data_e23f491799a4dbb1659b31cbc186307c
#
_entry.id   e23f491799a4dbb1659b31cbc186307c
#
_cell.length_a   1.000
_cell.length_b   1.000
_cell.length_c   1.000
_cell.angle_alpha   90.00
_cell.angle_beta   90.00
_cell.angle_gamma   90.00
#
_symmetry.space_group_name_H-M   'P 1'
#
loop_
_entity.id
_entity.type
_entity.pdbx_description
1 polymer ?
#
loop_
_entity_poly.entity_id
_entity_poly.type
_entity_poly.pdbx_seq_one_letter_code
_entity_poly.pdbx_strand_id
1 'polypeptide(L)'
;MPTVRLLENNSGILSSLTRLIAVLDLRIDGRNLPAGASIGERIALLRQRRGFTQRSLAQAVALAPATINRLENSEASSIASLSTILIFLGAGAYLTPTSTTTRFYTHAGNSSVHHGWTTPPELLKSLYAVFGTFDLDPCSPTGDRRTAPVRARVYFTQSDNGLELPWHGRVFVNPPYGRGIRAWMTKARREVAERRASCVVALVPARTDTLWWHHEIAGRAAAFMLRGRLHFHTDPAPFPSALVVWGADNATLAAMQTQFPTAWYVAPSG
;
A
#
# COMPACT_ATOMS: atom_id res chain seq x y z
N MET A 1 6.38 -35.27 -0.66
CA MET A 1 6.96 -34.91 -1.96
C MET A 1 8.42 -34.50 -1.75
N PRO A 2 9.40 -35.26 -2.29
CA PRO A 2 10.83 -35.04 -1.97
C PRO A 2 11.36 -33.68 -2.42
N THR A 3 10.92 -33.19 -3.57
CA THR A 3 11.43 -31.91 -4.15
C THR A 3 11.11 -30.67 -3.32
N VAL A 4 9.91 -30.59 -2.73
CA VAL A 4 9.51 -29.46 -1.88
C VAL A 4 10.37 -29.39 -0.61
N ARG A 5 10.58 -30.53 0.05
CA ARG A 5 11.44 -30.64 1.24
C ARG A 5 12.90 -30.25 0.97
N LEU A 6 13.43 -30.55 -0.22
CA LEU A 6 14.77 -30.13 -0.63
C LEU A 6 14.84 -28.61 -0.83
N LEU A 7 13.77 -28.00 -1.38
CA LEU A 7 13.69 -26.55 -1.57
C LEU A 7 13.59 -25.81 -0.22
N GLU A 8 12.79 -26.33 0.71
CA GLU A 8 12.68 -25.80 2.08
C GLU A 8 14.01 -25.84 2.84
N ASN A 9 14.84 -26.82 2.56
CA ASN A 9 16.19 -26.95 3.16
C ASN A 9 17.31 -26.27 2.35
N ASN A 10 16.97 -25.40 1.40
CA ASN A 10 17.90 -24.68 0.53
C ASN A 10 18.85 -25.59 -0.30
N SER A 11 18.45 -26.84 -0.51
CA SER A 11 19.26 -27.89 -1.19
C SER A 11 18.76 -28.23 -2.59
N GLY A 12 17.78 -27.49 -3.13
CA GLY A 12 17.17 -27.76 -4.42
C GLY A 12 17.94 -27.18 -5.61
N ILE A 13 17.54 -27.62 -6.81
CA ILE A 13 18.01 -27.08 -8.08
C ILE A 13 17.13 -25.87 -8.45
N LEU A 14 17.76 -24.82 -8.97
CA LEU A 14 17.09 -23.57 -9.35
C LEU A 14 15.94 -23.79 -10.35
N SER A 15 16.11 -24.67 -11.34
CA SER A 15 15.07 -25.01 -12.29
C SER A 15 13.83 -25.67 -11.67
N SER A 16 13.98 -26.37 -10.54
CA SER A 16 12.84 -26.89 -9.77
C SER A 16 12.11 -25.77 -9.01
N LEU A 17 12.87 -24.82 -8.47
CA LEU A 17 12.30 -23.63 -7.83
C LEU A 17 11.54 -22.79 -8.86
N THR A 18 12.12 -22.49 -10.02
CA THR A 18 11.48 -21.68 -11.05
C THR A 18 10.19 -22.32 -11.58
N ARG A 19 10.15 -23.65 -11.73
CA ARG A 19 8.91 -24.37 -12.07
C ARG A 19 7.86 -24.26 -10.97
N LEU A 20 8.25 -24.45 -9.71
CA LEU A 20 7.32 -24.35 -8.57
C LEU A 20 6.73 -22.96 -8.46
N ILE A 21 7.57 -21.93 -8.51
CA ILE A 21 7.10 -20.54 -8.42
C ILE A 21 6.23 -20.15 -9.62
N ALA A 22 6.48 -20.69 -10.82
CA ALA A 22 5.62 -20.46 -11.99
C ALA A 22 4.22 -21.07 -11.80
N VAL A 23 4.12 -22.28 -11.22
CA VAL A 23 2.83 -22.92 -10.89
C VAL A 23 2.07 -22.11 -9.84
N LEU A 24 2.78 -21.44 -8.93
CA LEU A 24 2.19 -20.57 -7.89
C LEU A 24 1.95 -19.15 -8.37
N ASP A 25 2.13 -18.87 -9.66
CA ASP A 25 2.04 -17.52 -10.25
C ASP A 25 2.96 -16.51 -9.53
N LEU A 26 4.17 -16.98 -9.17
CA LEU A 26 5.20 -16.17 -8.51
C LEU A 26 6.41 -15.99 -9.45
N ARG A 27 7.18 -14.94 -9.20
CA ARG A 27 8.49 -14.72 -9.82
C ARG A 27 9.52 -14.34 -8.76
N ILE A 28 10.80 -14.56 -9.06
CA ILE A 28 11.89 -14.04 -8.25
C ILE A 28 12.04 -12.55 -8.59
N ASP A 29 12.01 -11.71 -7.59
CA ASP A 29 12.36 -10.29 -7.68
C ASP A 29 13.41 -9.95 -6.62
N GLY A 30 13.95 -8.72 -6.63
CA GLY A 30 15.00 -8.42 -5.67
C GLY A 30 15.45 -6.97 -5.62
N ARG A 31 15.91 -6.59 -4.44
CA ARG A 31 16.60 -5.30 -4.28
C ARG A 31 17.94 -5.35 -5.01
N ASN A 32 18.24 -4.33 -5.83
CA ASN A 32 19.42 -4.22 -6.68
C ASN A 32 19.52 -5.29 -7.79
N LEU A 33 18.51 -6.10 -8.01
CA LEU A 33 18.48 -7.09 -9.07
C LEU A 33 17.93 -6.44 -10.36
N PRO A 34 18.67 -6.42 -11.49
CA PRO A 34 18.22 -5.82 -12.74
C PRO A 34 16.93 -6.47 -13.29
N ALA A 35 16.20 -5.78 -14.15
CA ALA A 35 15.15 -6.41 -14.94
C ALA A 35 15.76 -7.36 -15.99
N GLY A 36 15.06 -8.45 -16.31
CA GLY A 36 15.46 -9.44 -17.30
C GLY A 36 14.44 -10.56 -17.40
N ALA A 37 14.50 -11.35 -18.47
CA ALA A 37 13.53 -12.43 -18.76
C ALA A 37 13.69 -13.63 -17.81
N SER A 38 14.90 -13.93 -17.37
CA SER A 38 15.20 -15.00 -16.42
C SER A 38 16.06 -14.52 -15.26
N ILE A 39 16.10 -15.30 -14.18
CA ILE A 39 16.99 -15.00 -13.04
C ILE A 39 18.48 -15.09 -13.46
N GLY A 40 18.81 -16.00 -14.36
CA GLY A 40 20.16 -16.14 -14.90
C GLY A 40 20.62 -14.90 -15.66
N GLU A 41 19.79 -14.38 -16.56
CA GLU A 41 20.07 -13.13 -17.30
C GLU A 41 20.24 -11.95 -16.35
N ARG A 42 19.37 -11.83 -15.34
CA ARG A 42 19.44 -10.74 -14.35
C ARG A 42 20.73 -10.79 -13.53
N ILE A 43 21.23 -11.99 -13.21
CA ILE A 43 22.53 -12.16 -12.54
C ILE A 43 23.68 -11.79 -13.46
N ALA A 44 23.63 -12.19 -14.73
CA ALA A 44 24.65 -11.82 -15.71
C ALA A 44 24.77 -10.31 -15.85
N LEU A 45 23.63 -9.61 -15.97
CA LEU A 45 23.57 -8.14 -16.01
C LEU A 45 24.12 -7.50 -14.71
N LEU A 46 23.76 -8.04 -13.55
CA LEU A 46 24.25 -7.54 -12.28
C LEU A 46 25.77 -7.71 -12.14
N ARG A 47 26.29 -8.89 -12.50
CA ARG A 47 27.73 -9.18 -12.52
C ARG A 47 28.48 -8.20 -13.41
N GLN A 48 27.99 -7.97 -14.63
CA GLN A 48 28.59 -7.03 -15.59
C GLN A 48 28.60 -5.60 -15.05
N ARG A 49 27.49 -5.15 -14.47
CA ARG A 49 27.40 -3.81 -13.83
C ARG A 49 28.37 -3.63 -12.67
N ARG A 50 28.75 -4.73 -12.00
CA ARG A 50 29.76 -4.73 -10.93
C ARG A 50 31.20 -4.93 -11.43
N GLY A 51 31.42 -5.02 -12.76
CA GLY A 51 32.72 -5.14 -13.37
C GLY A 51 33.38 -6.54 -13.31
N PHE A 52 32.59 -7.60 -12.98
CA PHE A 52 33.10 -8.95 -12.90
C PHE A 52 32.97 -9.72 -14.23
N THR A 53 34.00 -10.46 -14.59
CA THR A 53 33.92 -11.55 -15.56
C THR A 53 33.34 -12.78 -14.87
N GLN A 54 32.85 -13.78 -15.64
CA GLN A 54 32.39 -15.04 -15.04
C GLN A 54 33.49 -15.74 -14.23
N ARG A 55 34.75 -15.70 -14.74
CA ARG A 55 35.92 -16.28 -14.06
C ARG A 55 36.29 -15.54 -12.77
N SER A 56 36.30 -14.21 -12.78
CA SER A 56 36.64 -13.43 -11.58
C SER A 56 35.54 -13.52 -10.51
N LEU A 57 34.27 -13.56 -10.91
CA LEU A 57 33.14 -13.82 -9.98
C LEU A 57 33.27 -15.21 -9.36
N ALA A 58 33.49 -16.24 -10.18
CA ALA A 58 33.63 -17.63 -9.71
C ALA A 58 34.76 -17.75 -8.66
N GLN A 59 35.90 -17.11 -8.90
CA GLN A 59 36.98 -17.07 -7.95
C GLN A 59 36.61 -16.35 -6.65
N ALA A 60 35.91 -15.23 -6.73
CA ALA A 60 35.52 -14.42 -5.57
C ALA A 60 34.51 -15.13 -4.66
N VAL A 61 33.63 -15.97 -5.23
CA VAL A 61 32.61 -16.72 -4.49
C VAL A 61 32.98 -18.19 -4.26
N ALA A 62 34.22 -18.59 -4.55
CA ALA A 62 34.72 -19.97 -4.43
C ALA A 62 33.85 -21.03 -5.16
N LEU A 63 33.35 -20.69 -6.35
CA LEU A 63 32.61 -21.57 -7.23
C LEU A 63 33.37 -21.87 -8.52
N ALA A 64 33.03 -22.99 -9.20
CA ALA A 64 33.59 -23.25 -10.52
C ALA A 64 33.05 -22.27 -11.57
N PRO A 65 33.85 -21.78 -12.54
CA PRO A 65 33.36 -20.94 -13.64
C PRO A 65 32.20 -21.56 -14.42
N ALA A 66 32.22 -22.87 -14.59
CA ALA A 66 31.12 -23.64 -15.22
C ALA A 66 29.79 -23.53 -14.44
N THR A 67 29.83 -23.32 -13.11
CA THR A 67 28.65 -23.12 -12.28
C THR A 67 28.03 -21.74 -12.55
N ILE A 68 28.86 -20.70 -12.67
CA ILE A 68 28.39 -19.35 -13.05
C ILE A 68 27.76 -19.39 -14.44
N ASN A 69 28.44 -19.99 -15.42
CA ASN A 69 27.93 -20.10 -16.78
C ASN A 69 26.58 -20.85 -16.85
N ARG A 70 26.47 -21.98 -16.17
CA ARG A 70 25.20 -22.74 -16.11
C ARG A 70 24.07 -21.95 -15.45
N LEU A 71 24.39 -21.21 -14.40
CA LEU A 71 23.39 -20.38 -13.71
C LEU A 71 22.89 -19.25 -14.60
N GLU A 72 23.77 -18.58 -15.32
CA GLU A 72 23.42 -17.46 -16.20
C GLU A 72 22.66 -17.91 -17.46
N ASN A 73 22.97 -19.10 -18.03
CA ASN A 73 22.43 -19.52 -19.32
C ASN A 73 21.33 -20.58 -19.26
N SER A 74 21.27 -21.40 -18.21
CA SER A 74 20.34 -22.55 -18.17
C SER A 74 19.63 -22.74 -16.83
N GLU A 75 19.89 -21.87 -15.85
CA GLU A 75 19.41 -22.02 -14.47
C GLU A 75 19.67 -23.43 -13.85
N ALA A 76 20.60 -24.17 -14.45
CA ALA A 76 20.98 -25.52 -14.00
C ALA A 76 22.02 -25.44 -12.88
N SER A 77 21.67 -24.80 -11.77
CA SER A 77 22.54 -24.60 -10.60
C SER A 77 21.75 -24.82 -9.32
N SER A 78 22.46 -24.94 -8.19
CA SER A 78 21.80 -25.05 -6.89
C SER A 78 21.29 -23.68 -6.39
N ILE A 79 20.25 -23.71 -5.56
CA ILE A 79 19.75 -22.51 -4.87
C ILE A 79 20.82 -21.91 -3.97
N ALA A 80 21.66 -22.77 -3.36
CA ALA A 80 22.79 -22.31 -2.54
C ALA A 80 23.80 -21.48 -3.36
N SER A 81 24.13 -21.92 -4.58
CA SER A 81 25.01 -21.15 -5.48
C SER A 81 24.40 -19.80 -5.87
N LEU A 82 23.09 -19.78 -6.15
CA LEU A 82 22.35 -18.54 -6.43
C LEU A 82 22.43 -17.59 -5.23
N SER A 83 22.14 -18.07 -4.03
CA SER A 83 22.19 -17.25 -2.80
C SER A 83 23.57 -16.66 -2.55
N THR A 84 24.63 -17.48 -2.70
CA THR A 84 26.02 -17.02 -2.53
C THR A 84 26.37 -15.88 -3.48
N ILE A 85 25.99 -16.03 -4.76
CA ILE A 85 26.24 -15.01 -5.79
C ILE A 85 25.46 -13.72 -5.51
N LEU A 86 24.18 -13.82 -5.17
CA LEU A 86 23.34 -12.65 -4.87
C LEU A 86 23.87 -11.88 -3.67
N ILE A 87 24.24 -12.56 -2.59
CA ILE A 87 24.82 -11.95 -1.38
C ILE A 87 26.12 -11.22 -1.74
N PHE A 88 27.02 -11.88 -2.47
CA PHE A 88 28.30 -11.29 -2.88
C PHE A 88 28.12 -10.05 -3.76
N LEU A 89 27.18 -10.08 -4.71
CA LEU A 89 26.87 -8.96 -5.58
C LEU A 89 26.03 -7.88 -4.91
N GLY A 90 25.66 -8.03 -3.64
CA GLY A 90 24.88 -7.06 -2.88
C GLY A 90 23.42 -6.96 -3.34
N ALA A 91 22.85 -8.05 -3.83
CA ALA A 91 21.44 -8.16 -4.19
C ALA A 91 20.68 -9.03 -3.19
N GLY A 92 19.45 -8.63 -2.89
CA GLY A 92 18.50 -9.48 -2.17
C GLY A 92 17.51 -10.10 -3.14
N ALA A 93 17.06 -11.33 -2.90
CA ALA A 93 16.01 -11.97 -3.68
C ALA A 93 14.80 -12.31 -2.80
N TYR A 94 13.61 -12.13 -3.35
CA TYR A 94 12.35 -12.49 -2.74
C TYR A 94 11.34 -12.90 -3.82
N LEU A 95 10.29 -13.61 -3.42
CA LEU A 95 9.24 -14.02 -4.35
C LEU A 95 8.15 -12.94 -4.43
N THR A 96 7.73 -12.63 -5.65
CA THR A 96 6.59 -11.74 -5.91
C THR A 96 5.59 -12.41 -6.85
N PRO A 97 4.29 -12.12 -6.71
CA PRO A 97 3.30 -12.55 -7.68
C PRO A 97 3.61 -12.06 -9.11
N THR A 98 3.37 -12.92 -10.10
CA THR A 98 3.54 -12.59 -11.52
C THR A 98 2.33 -11.84 -12.04
N SER A 99 1.11 -12.24 -11.60
CA SER A 99 -0.13 -11.58 -11.96
C SER A 99 -0.45 -10.40 -11.04
N THR A 100 -1.11 -9.41 -11.60
CA THR A 100 -1.56 -8.22 -10.89
C THR A 100 -2.61 -8.54 -9.82
N THR A 101 -3.27 -9.68 -9.92
CA THR A 101 -4.35 -10.13 -9.05
C THR A 101 -3.85 -10.59 -7.67
N THR A 102 -2.61 -11.07 -7.57
CA THR A 102 -2.02 -11.56 -6.30
C THR A 102 -1.19 -10.49 -5.56
N ARG A 103 -1.17 -9.26 -6.05
CA ARG A 103 -0.53 -8.09 -5.39
C ARG A 103 -1.16 -7.69 -4.04
N PHE A 104 -2.11 -8.48 -3.56
CA PHE A 104 -2.93 -8.16 -2.39
C PHE A 104 -2.14 -7.87 -1.11
N TYR A 105 -1.05 -8.62 -0.86
CA TYR A 105 -0.28 -8.48 0.39
C TYR A 105 0.97 -7.61 0.29
N THR A 106 1.58 -7.48 -0.89
CA THR A 106 2.84 -6.74 -1.05
C THR A 106 2.65 -5.26 -1.37
N HIS A 107 1.51 -4.86 -1.96
CA HIS A 107 1.22 -3.47 -2.30
C HIS A 107 0.41 -2.69 -1.26
N ALA A 108 -0.16 -3.34 -0.26
CA ALA A 108 -0.78 -2.63 0.85
C ALA A 108 0.21 -1.70 1.61
N GLY A 109 1.52 -1.93 1.46
CA GLY A 109 2.60 -1.11 2.01
C GLY A 109 3.17 -0.02 1.09
N ASN A 110 3.05 -0.14 -0.23
CA ASN A 110 3.80 0.66 -1.21
C ASN A 110 2.99 1.22 -2.39
N SER A 111 1.67 1.38 -2.26
CA SER A 111 0.89 1.98 -3.35
C SER A 111 1.09 3.49 -3.43
N SER A 112 2.27 3.92 -3.85
CA SER A 112 2.56 5.30 -4.24
C SER A 112 2.16 5.63 -5.69
N VAL A 113 1.48 4.73 -6.42
CA VAL A 113 1.23 4.87 -7.87
C VAL A 113 -0.22 5.21 -8.23
N HIS A 114 -1.18 5.14 -7.31
CA HIS A 114 -2.55 5.59 -7.56
C HIS A 114 -2.97 6.64 -6.53
N HIS A 115 -2.63 7.89 -6.81
CA HIS A 115 -3.04 9.06 -6.02
C HIS A 115 -4.50 9.49 -6.25
N GLY A 116 -5.34 8.67 -6.85
CA GLY A 116 -6.68 9.05 -7.29
C GLY A 116 -7.81 8.11 -6.89
N TRP A 117 -7.86 7.66 -5.64
CA TRP A 117 -9.03 6.93 -5.12
C TRP A 117 -10.21 7.88 -4.94
N THR A 118 -10.99 8.10 -6.01
CA THR A 118 -12.20 8.93 -5.93
C THR A 118 -13.24 8.27 -5.03
N THR A 119 -13.73 8.99 -4.03
CA THR A 119 -14.73 8.47 -3.09
C THR A 119 -15.98 7.98 -3.82
N PRO A 120 -16.47 6.74 -3.55
CA PRO A 120 -17.63 6.21 -4.21
C PRO A 120 -18.88 7.08 -4.02
N PRO A 121 -19.71 7.31 -5.07
CA PRO A 121 -20.90 8.16 -4.97
C PRO A 121 -21.91 7.72 -3.92
N GLU A 122 -22.12 6.40 -3.76
CA GLU A 122 -23.05 5.86 -2.77
C GLU A 122 -22.59 6.14 -1.33
N LEU A 123 -21.27 6.08 -1.08
CA LEU A 123 -20.70 6.46 0.22
C LEU A 123 -20.93 7.95 0.50
N LEU A 124 -20.69 8.80 -0.50
CA LEU A 124 -20.92 10.24 -0.40
C LEU A 124 -22.41 10.56 -0.17
N LYS A 125 -23.32 9.84 -0.83
CA LYS A 125 -24.77 10.00 -0.63
C LYS A 125 -25.15 9.76 0.84
N SER A 126 -24.66 8.70 1.45
CA SER A 126 -24.87 8.41 2.88
C SER A 126 -24.26 9.48 3.80
N LEU A 127 -23.07 9.97 3.47
CA LEU A 127 -22.44 11.06 4.22
C LEU A 127 -23.20 12.37 4.10
N TYR A 128 -23.75 12.70 2.92
CA TYR A 128 -24.56 13.91 2.72
C TYR A 128 -25.90 13.84 3.45
N ALA A 129 -26.46 12.65 3.69
CA ALA A 129 -27.66 12.49 4.52
C ALA A 129 -27.40 12.89 5.98
N VAL A 130 -26.16 12.76 6.46
CA VAL A 130 -25.76 13.13 7.84
C VAL A 130 -25.24 14.57 7.89
N PHE A 131 -24.30 14.90 7.02
CA PHE A 131 -23.54 16.16 7.10
C PHE A 131 -24.00 17.26 6.15
N GLY A 132 -24.84 16.92 5.17
CA GLY A 132 -25.15 17.85 4.07
C GLY A 132 -23.93 18.11 3.20
N THR A 133 -23.75 19.37 2.77
CA THR A 133 -22.55 19.81 2.06
C THR A 133 -21.43 20.07 3.05
N PHE A 134 -20.23 19.59 2.76
CA PHE A 134 -19.05 19.92 3.55
C PHE A 134 -18.60 21.35 3.31
N ASP A 135 -17.87 21.91 4.27
CA ASP A 135 -17.32 23.26 4.13
C ASP A 135 -15.96 23.20 3.40
N LEU A 136 -15.21 22.12 3.55
CA LEU A 136 -13.88 21.95 2.94
C LEU A 136 -13.62 20.51 2.53
N ASP A 137 -13.01 20.34 1.33
CA ASP A 137 -12.28 19.15 0.91
C ASP A 137 -10.79 19.54 0.72
N PRO A 138 -9.90 19.22 1.69
CA PRO A 138 -8.50 19.70 1.68
C PRO A 138 -7.57 18.88 0.78
N CYS A 139 -8.05 17.86 0.09
CA CYS A 139 -7.25 17.01 -0.80
C CYS A 139 -8.01 16.64 -2.09
N SER A 140 -8.76 17.60 -2.61
CA SER A 140 -9.53 17.44 -3.83
C SER A 140 -8.62 17.26 -5.05
N PRO A 141 -9.00 16.38 -6.01
CA PRO A 141 -8.26 16.26 -7.26
C PRO A 141 -8.42 17.48 -8.16
N THR A 142 -9.40 18.36 -7.90
CA THR A 142 -9.69 19.56 -8.68
C THR A 142 -10.22 20.69 -7.79
N GLY A 143 -9.92 21.93 -8.14
CA GLY A 143 -10.51 23.12 -7.54
C GLY A 143 -11.88 23.51 -8.13
N ASP A 144 -12.33 22.86 -9.21
CA ASP A 144 -13.60 23.17 -9.84
C ASP A 144 -14.76 22.40 -9.19
N ARG A 145 -15.65 23.15 -8.54
CA ARG A 145 -16.84 22.64 -7.86
C ARG A 145 -17.74 21.78 -8.75
N ARG A 146 -17.74 21.97 -10.06
CA ARG A 146 -18.56 21.21 -11.01
C ARG A 146 -18.03 19.82 -11.30
N THR A 147 -16.72 19.64 -11.16
CA THR A 147 -16.02 18.38 -11.47
C THR A 147 -15.48 17.70 -10.21
N ALA A 148 -15.50 18.39 -9.06
CA ALA A 148 -15.07 17.81 -7.80
C ALA A 148 -15.98 16.65 -7.37
N PRO A 149 -15.41 15.50 -6.97
CA PRO A 149 -16.20 14.33 -6.57
C PRO A 149 -16.96 14.57 -5.26
N VAL A 150 -16.46 15.40 -4.38
CA VAL A 150 -17.05 15.73 -3.09
C VAL A 150 -17.78 17.09 -3.18
N ARG A 151 -18.98 17.19 -2.60
CA ARG A 151 -19.69 18.47 -2.47
C ARG A 151 -19.14 19.23 -1.29
N ALA A 152 -18.31 20.21 -1.56
CA ALA A 152 -17.76 21.14 -0.56
C ALA A 152 -17.92 22.59 -1.02
N ARG A 153 -17.74 23.53 -0.09
CA ARG A 153 -17.73 24.96 -0.40
C ARG A 153 -16.35 25.42 -0.90
N VAL A 154 -15.30 24.85 -0.29
CA VAL A 154 -13.89 25.15 -0.59
C VAL A 154 -13.16 23.84 -0.93
N TYR A 155 -12.21 23.92 -1.85
CA TYR A 155 -11.37 22.81 -2.27
C TYR A 155 -9.91 23.23 -2.21
N PHE A 156 -9.06 22.39 -1.59
CA PHE A 156 -7.62 22.51 -1.75
C PHE A 156 -7.13 21.37 -2.64
N THR A 157 -6.33 21.73 -3.62
CA THR A 157 -5.71 20.81 -4.56
C THR A 157 -4.28 20.47 -4.13
N GLN A 158 -3.62 19.61 -4.85
CA GLN A 158 -2.21 19.29 -4.60
C GLN A 158 -1.30 20.52 -4.64
N SER A 159 -1.60 21.51 -5.51
CA SER A 159 -0.84 22.75 -5.60
C SER A 159 -1.04 23.66 -4.39
N ASP A 160 -2.20 23.58 -3.73
CA ASP A 160 -2.49 24.40 -2.55
C ASP A 160 -1.86 23.85 -1.26
N ASN A 161 -1.49 22.55 -1.27
CA ASN A 161 -0.97 21.83 -0.11
C ASN A 161 -1.88 21.92 1.13
N GLY A 162 -2.99 21.20 1.11
CA GLY A 162 -3.99 21.20 2.19
C GLY A 162 -3.47 20.81 3.58
N LEU A 163 -2.25 20.27 3.70
CA LEU A 163 -1.59 20.02 4.99
C LEU A 163 -1.08 21.31 5.64
N GLU A 164 -0.78 22.35 4.89
CA GLU A 164 -0.26 23.63 5.41
C GLU A 164 -1.36 24.64 5.69
N LEU A 165 -2.44 24.60 4.92
CA LEU A 165 -3.55 25.52 5.05
C LEU A 165 -4.47 25.16 6.22
N PRO A 166 -5.09 26.17 6.90
CA PRO A 166 -6.04 25.91 7.97
C PRO A 166 -7.34 25.29 7.46
N TRP A 167 -7.92 24.37 8.23
CA TRP A 167 -9.23 23.78 7.94
C TRP A 167 -10.32 24.41 8.78
N HIS A 168 -11.49 24.61 8.18
CA HIS A 168 -12.62 25.26 8.85
C HIS A 168 -13.92 24.50 8.60
N GLY A 169 -14.82 24.57 9.58
CA GLY A 169 -16.16 23.99 9.49
C GLY A 169 -16.15 22.45 9.45
N ARG A 170 -17.06 21.87 8.67
CA ARG A 170 -17.18 20.42 8.46
C ARG A 170 -16.29 20.02 7.29
N VAL A 171 -15.32 19.18 7.54
CA VAL A 171 -14.27 18.80 6.57
C VAL A 171 -14.44 17.33 6.19
N PHE A 172 -14.40 17.05 4.91
CA PHE A 172 -14.25 15.68 4.42
C PHE A 172 -12.87 15.50 3.80
N VAL A 173 -12.16 14.47 4.22
CA VAL A 173 -10.81 14.20 3.72
C VAL A 173 -10.69 12.74 3.26
N ASN A 174 -10.39 12.55 1.97
CA ASN A 174 -9.95 11.28 1.41
C ASN A 174 -8.49 11.45 0.95
N PRO A 175 -7.52 11.31 1.86
CA PRO A 175 -6.15 11.69 1.59
C PRO A 175 -5.46 10.69 0.66
N PRO A 176 -4.37 11.07 -0.01
CA PRO A 176 -3.56 10.10 -0.73
C PRO A 176 -3.03 9.02 0.22
N TYR A 177 -3.32 7.74 -0.13
CA TYR A 177 -2.91 6.61 0.70
C TYR A 177 -1.44 6.28 0.47
N GLY A 178 -0.68 6.11 1.54
CA GLY A 178 0.75 5.83 1.50
C GLY A 178 1.49 6.35 2.72
N ARG A 179 2.77 6.66 2.56
CA ARG A 179 3.64 7.12 3.67
C ARG A 179 3.17 8.43 4.32
N GLY A 180 2.47 9.28 3.56
CA GLY A 180 1.98 10.58 4.02
C GLY A 180 0.69 10.55 4.85
N ILE A 181 -0.02 9.42 4.93
CA ILE A 181 -1.34 9.35 5.59
C ILE A 181 -1.31 9.81 7.04
N ARG A 182 -0.20 9.54 7.76
CA ARG A 182 -0.02 10.00 9.15
C ARG A 182 -0.18 11.51 9.28
N ALA A 183 0.45 12.28 8.37
CA ALA A 183 0.38 13.75 8.42
C ALA A 183 -1.06 14.26 8.29
N TRP A 184 -1.85 13.65 7.39
CA TRP A 184 -3.27 13.97 7.23
C TRP A 184 -4.10 13.65 8.48
N MET A 185 -3.87 12.50 9.12
CA MET A 185 -4.59 12.13 10.35
C MET A 185 -4.19 13.00 11.53
N THR A 186 -2.89 13.32 11.67
CA THR A 186 -2.41 14.28 12.68
C THR A 186 -3.05 15.65 12.46
N LYS A 187 -3.10 16.11 11.22
CA LYS A 187 -3.75 17.40 10.87
C LYS A 187 -5.24 17.36 11.21
N ALA A 188 -5.98 16.35 10.79
CA ALA A 188 -7.41 16.21 11.07
C ALA A 188 -7.73 16.31 12.57
N ARG A 189 -7.02 15.53 13.39
CA ARG A 189 -7.18 15.58 14.84
C ARG A 189 -6.84 16.93 15.42
N ARG A 190 -5.74 17.55 14.96
CA ARG A 190 -5.26 18.84 15.45
C ARG A 190 -6.23 19.96 15.12
N GLU A 191 -6.78 20.03 13.91
CA GLU A 191 -7.72 21.08 13.50
C GLU A 191 -9.01 21.07 14.34
N VAL A 192 -9.48 19.88 14.75
CA VAL A 192 -10.61 19.75 15.67
C VAL A 192 -10.21 20.10 17.10
N ALA A 193 -9.08 19.61 17.60
CA ALA A 193 -8.61 19.90 18.95
C ALA A 193 -8.37 21.39 19.18
N GLU A 194 -7.89 22.10 18.18
CA GLU A 194 -7.69 23.56 18.19
C GLU A 194 -8.96 24.35 17.80
N ARG A 195 -10.11 23.67 17.64
CA ARG A 195 -11.43 24.26 17.33
C ARG A 195 -11.47 25.08 16.04
N ARG A 196 -10.56 24.84 15.08
CA ARG A 196 -10.64 25.46 13.75
C ARG A 196 -11.64 24.71 12.87
N ALA A 197 -11.59 23.40 12.83
CA ALA A 197 -12.64 22.58 12.24
C ALA A 197 -13.64 22.16 13.32
N SER A 198 -14.95 22.21 13.01
CA SER A 198 -16.00 21.74 13.90
C SER A 198 -16.10 20.21 13.90
N CYS A 199 -15.89 19.61 12.73
CA CYS A 199 -15.92 18.16 12.54
C CYS A 199 -15.06 17.78 11.33
N VAL A 200 -14.30 16.69 11.44
CA VAL A 200 -13.55 16.11 10.31
C VAL A 200 -13.97 14.67 10.11
N VAL A 201 -14.36 14.34 8.89
CA VAL A 201 -14.66 12.96 8.44
C VAL A 201 -13.58 12.53 7.48
N ALA A 202 -12.83 11.48 7.82
CA ALA A 202 -11.79 10.91 6.96
C ALA A 202 -12.18 9.53 6.43
N LEU A 203 -11.99 9.32 5.12
CA LEU A 203 -12.03 7.99 4.52
C LEU A 203 -10.59 7.46 4.45
N VAL A 204 -10.31 6.34 5.11
CA VAL A 204 -8.95 5.79 5.24
C VAL A 204 -8.93 4.27 5.15
N PRO A 205 -7.79 3.67 4.77
CA PRO A 205 -7.58 2.24 4.97
C PRO A 205 -7.64 1.88 6.47
N ALA A 206 -8.38 0.84 6.82
CA ALA A 206 -8.51 0.38 8.20
C ALA A 206 -7.26 -0.41 8.64
N ARG A 207 -6.14 0.30 8.78
CA ARG A 207 -4.85 -0.26 9.21
C ARG A 207 -4.66 -0.13 10.70
N THR A 208 -5.42 -0.89 11.45
CA THR A 208 -5.50 -0.84 12.92
C THR A 208 -4.23 -1.25 13.64
N ASP A 209 -3.28 -1.87 12.93
CA ASP A 209 -1.96 -2.29 13.41
C ASP A 209 -0.89 -1.19 13.33
N THR A 210 -1.19 -0.05 12.70
CA THR A 210 -0.19 0.99 12.43
C THR A 210 -0.08 1.99 13.58
N LEU A 211 1.14 2.55 13.76
CA LEU A 211 1.39 3.59 14.77
C LEU A 211 0.50 4.83 14.58
N TRP A 212 0.25 5.25 13.32
CA TRP A 212 -0.60 6.41 13.08
C TRP A 212 -2.06 6.16 13.48
N TRP A 213 -2.57 4.91 13.33
CA TRP A 213 -3.91 4.55 13.81
C TRP A 213 -4.01 4.70 15.33
N HIS A 214 -3.03 4.15 16.05
CA HIS A 214 -3.01 4.20 17.51
C HIS A 214 -2.79 5.63 18.04
N HIS A 215 -1.99 6.44 17.36
CA HIS A 215 -1.69 7.79 17.84
C HIS A 215 -2.77 8.82 17.50
N GLU A 216 -3.44 8.66 16.36
CA GLU A 216 -4.34 9.72 15.87
C GLU A 216 -5.82 9.34 15.96
N ILE A 217 -6.17 8.04 15.98
CA ILE A 217 -7.55 7.58 15.86
C ILE A 217 -8.01 6.83 17.13
N ALA A 218 -7.27 5.78 17.53
CA ALA A 218 -7.70 4.92 18.62
C ALA A 218 -7.96 5.72 19.91
N GLY A 219 -9.17 5.62 20.44
CA GLY A 219 -9.63 6.36 21.61
C GLY A 219 -9.86 7.86 21.42
N ARG A 220 -9.54 8.45 20.25
CA ARG A 220 -9.63 9.90 19.99
C ARG A 220 -10.67 10.29 18.95
N ALA A 221 -11.11 9.34 18.16
CA ALA A 221 -12.10 9.53 17.10
C ALA A 221 -13.10 8.38 17.10
N ALA A 222 -14.30 8.64 16.63
CA ALA A 222 -15.23 7.60 16.28
C ALA A 222 -14.78 6.91 14.98
N ALA A 223 -14.79 5.60 14.95
CA ALA A 223 -14.39 4.83 13.78
C ALA A 223 -15.53 3.89 13.34
N PHE A 224 -15.85 3.93 12.04
CA PHE A 224 -16.82 3.07 11.38
C PHE A 224 -16.06 2.16 10.42
N MET A 225 -15.81 0.92 10.81
CA MET A 225 -15.15 -0.08 9.97
C MET A 225 -16.17 -0.58 8.95
N LEU A 226 -15.98 -0.24 7.68
CA LEU A 226 -16.92 -0.57 6.63
C LEU A 226 -16.88 -2.06 6.30
N ARG A 227 -18.06 -2.68 6.19
CA ARG A 227 -18.18 -4.08 5.79
C ARG A 227 -17.88 -4.22 4.29
N GLY A 228 -17.01 -5.19 3.96
CA GLY A 228 -16.62 -5.46 2.58
C GLY A 228 -15.53 -4.53 2.08
N ARG A 229 -15.39 -4.45 0.76
CA ARG A 229 -14.41 -3.61 0.06
C ARG A 229 -15.11 -2.51 -0.71
N LEU A 230 -14.64 -1.29 -0.57
CA LEU A 230 -15.11 -0.19 -1.41
C LEU A 230 -14.61 -0.38 -2.84
N HIS A 231 -15.43 -0.02 -3.81
CA HIS A 231 -15.09 0.05 -5.22
C HIS A 231 -14.84 1.52 -5.55
N PHE A 232 -13.57 1.88 -5.73
CA PHE A 232 -13.22 3.26 -6.08
C PHE A 232 -13.33 3.54 -7.58
N HIS A 233 -13.32 2.52 -8.40
CA HIS A 233 -13.60 2.48 -9.83
C HIS A 233 -14.27 1.13 -10.14
N THR A 234 -13.72 0.36 -11.06
CA THR A 234 -14.22 -0.98 -11.42
C THR A 234 -13.81 -2.06 -10.42
N ASP A 235 -12.65 -1.92 -9.80
CA ASP A 235 -12.06 -2.94 -8.93
C ASP A 235 -12.27 -2.64 -7.43
N PRO A 236 -12.47 -3.66 -6.60
CA PRO A 236 -12.53 -3.50 -5.16
C PRO A 236 -11.18 -3.04 -4.60
N ALA A 237 -11.22 -2.17 -3.60
CA ALA A 237 -10.02 -1.75 -2.90
C ALA A 237 -9.23 -2.94 -2.35
N PRO A 238 -7.89 -2.93 -2.44
CA PRO A 238 -7.05 -4.01 -1.91
C PRO A 238 -6.97 -4.04 -0.38
N PHE A 239 -7.68 -3.17 0.31
CA PHE A 239 -7.67 -3.01 1.77
C PHE A 239 -9.09 -2.78 2.31
N PRO A 240 -9.37 -3.11 3.58
CA PRO A 240 -10.57 -2.66 4.26
C PRO A 240 -10.53 -1.15 4.46
N SER A 241 -11.70 -0.52 4.48
CA SER A 241 -11.83 0.93 4.64
C SER A 241 -12.56 1.27 5.94
N ALA A 242 -12.25 2.42 6.50
CA ALA A 242 -12.95 2.99 7.63
C ALA A 242 -13.30 4.46 7.37
N LEU A 243 -14.44 4.90 7.89
CA LEU A 243 -14.73 6.30 8.12
C LEU A 243 -14.33 6.65 9.55
N VAL A 244 -13.52 7.67 9.70
CA VAL A 244 -13.05 8.16 10.99
C VAL A 244 -13.55 9.56 11.21
N VAL A 245 -14.12 9.84 12.39
CA VAL A 245 -14.82 11.10 12.66
C VAL A 245 -14.28 11.71 13.96
N TRP A 246 -13.74 12.92 13.85
CA TRP A 246 -13.36 13.74 15.00
C TRP A 246 -14.34 14.91 15.16
N GLY A 247 -14.66 15.28 16.38
CA GLY A 247 -15.45 16.47 16.70
C GLY A 247 -16.96 16.36 16.47
N ALA A 248 -17.47 15.17 16.10
CA ALA A 248 -18.91 14.98 15.98
C ALA A 248 -19.56 14.81 17.36
N ASP A 249 -20.76 15.37 17.50
CA ASP A 249 -21.60 15.16 18.67
C ASP A 249 -22.33 13.79 18.61
N ASN A 250 -22.95 13.40 19.72
CA ASN A 250 -23.66 12.12 19.82
C ASN A 250 -24.81 11.99 18.81
N ALA A 251 -25.49 13.07 18.48
CA ALA A 251 -26.59 13.05 17.51
C ALA A 251 -26.05 12.75 16.09
N THR A 252 -24.97 13.39 15.72
CA THR A 252 -24.27 13.13 14.46
C THR A 252 -23.75 11.68 14.38
N LEU A 253 -23.16 11.17 15.47
CA LEU A 253 -22.67 9.79 15.52
C LEU A 253 -23.82 8.77 15.43
N ALA A 254 -24.96 9.03 16.06
CA ALA A 254 -26.15 8.19 15.94
C ALA A 254 -26.72 8.21 14.50
N ALA A 255 -26.75 9.39 13.85
CA ALA A 255 -27.12 9.49 12.45
C ALA A 255 -26.17 8.72 11.52
N MET A 256 -24.88 8.76 11.80
CA MET A 256 -23.86 7.93 11.10
C MET A 256 -24.14 6.44 11.27
N GLN A 257 -24.43 5.96 12.49
CA GLN A 257 -24.78 4.55 12.72
C GLN A 257 -26.02 4.13 11.93
N THR A 258 -27.02 4.99 11.83
CA THR A 258 -28.22 4.76 11.02
C THR A 258 -27.91 4.66 9.53
N GLN A 259 -27.01 5.51 9.01
CA GLN A 259 -26.64 5.50 7.60
C GLN A 259 -25.65 4.37 7.24
N PHE A 260 -24.90 3.87 8.22
CA PHE A 260 -23.92 2.79 8.05
C PHE A 260 -24.22 1.60 8.98
N PRO A 261 -25.40 0.96 8.89
CA PRO A 261 -25.87 -0.04 9.87
C PRO A 261 -25.04 -1.33 9.86
N THR A 262 -24.28 -1.58 8.79
CA THR A 262 -23.41 -2.76 8.68
C THR A 262 -21.96 -2.47 9.06
N ALA A 263 -21.63 -1.22 9.36
CA ALA A 263 -20.29 -0.86 9.82
C ALA A 263 -20.10 -1.26 11.29
N TRP A 264 -18.93 -1.77 11.61
CA TRP A 264 -18.55 -1.95 13.00
C TRP A 264 -18.14 -0.60 13.58
N TYR A 265 -18.94 -0.09 14.49
CA TYR A 265 -18.71 1.19 15.16
C TYR A 265 -17.85 1.03 16.40
N VAL A 266 -16.85 1.88 16.52
CA VAL A 266 -15.99 2.02 17.69
C VAL A 266 -16.06 3.47 18.17
N ALA A 267 -16.57 3.65 19.40
CA ALA A 267 -16.68 4.98 20.01
C ALA A 267 -15.30 5.52 20.41
N PRO A 268 -15.10 6.87 20.44
CA PRO A 268 -13.95 7.45 21.10
C PRO A 268 -14.00 7.14 22.60
N SER A 269 -12.83 6.98 23.20
CA SER A 269 -12.75 6.94 24.68
C SER A 269 -13.02 8.35 25.19
N GLY A 270 -13.99 8.51 26.07
CA GLY A 270 -14.36 9.79 26.66
C GLY A 270 -13.22 10.44 27.47
#